data_2dd83bbf20d705dd6b5248555be84737
#
_entry.id   2dd83bbf20d705dd6b5248555be84737
#
_cell.length_a   1.000
_cell.length_b   1.000
_cell.length_c   1.000
_cell.angle_alpha   90.00
_cell.angle_beta   90.00
_cell.angle_gamma   90.00
#
_symmetry.space_group_name_H-M   'P 1'
#
loop_
_entity.id
_entity.type
_entity.pdbx_description
1 polymer ?
#
loop_
_entity_poly.entity_id
_entity_poly.type
_entity_poly.pdbx_seq_one_letter_code
_entity_poly.pdbx_strand_id
1 'polypeptide(L)'
;MSAGAVTGVALLGALAGWLAVPLAGRYLPRASTPATSLVPPSPSPSPSVPVPSPSPSVPVPSSSAVGAAVRTGGPGRTPGRVTLTAVGAVVFGGLAAARDGDPALPAYLLVGAIGLVLALVDLACLRLPDPLVALAAGCGALGVFVAALVTGAAGGLLAALAGAALSFGCYALLAVLPGSRLGFGDVKLAAALGLPLGWLGWSALGLGLILPHLLNGVVVLALLATRRVRRDTALPFGPAILVGAWLAVLLA
;
A
#
# COMPACT_ATOMS: atom_id res chain seq x y z
N MET A 1 -15.46 25.36 -0.35
CA MET A 1 -15.76 25.02 -1.79
C MET A 1 -17.28 24.94 -1.97
N SER A 2 -17.79 25.27 -3.18
CA SER A 2 -19.17 24.96 -3.52
C SER A 2 -19.37 23.42 -3.59
N ALA A 3 -20.61 22.94 -3.35
CA ALA A 3 -20.93 21.52 -3.48
C ALA A 3 -20.49 20.96 -4.86
N GLY A 4 -20.58 21.79 -5.93
CA GLY A 4 -20.11 21.43 -7.26
C GLY A 4 -18.61 21.20 -7.35
N ALA A 5 -17.79 21.96 -6.63
CA ALA A 5 -16.35 21.78 -6.61
C ALA A 5 -15.94 20.47 -5.90
N VAL A 6 -16.57 20.14 -4.77
CA VAL A 6 -16.36 18.85 -4.07
C VAL A 6 -16.76 17.69 -4.97
N THR A 7 -17.90 17.81 -5.67
CA THR A 7 -18.35 16.80 -6.64
C THR A 7 -17.33 16.63 -7.78
N GLY A 8 -16.80 17.74 -8.32
CA GLY A 8 -15.76 17.71 -9.36
C GLY A 8 -14.49 16.99 -8.89
N VAL A 9 -14.02 17.27 -7.68
CA VAL A 9 -12.85 16.59 -7.09
C VAL A 9 -13.15 15.11 -6.84
N ALA A 10 -14.36 14.76 -6.38
CA ALA A 10 -14.75 13.35 -6.22
C ALA A 10 -14.76 12.60 -7.56
N LEU A 11 -15.19 13.24 -8.65
CA LEU A 11 -15.12 12.64 -9.99
C LEU A 11 -13.68 12.44 -10.48
N LEU A 12 -12.77 13.37 -10.18
CA LEU A 12 -11.33 13.16 -10.42
C LEU A 12 -10.80 11.97 -9.60
N GLY A 13 -11.25 11.81 -8.37
CA GLY A 13 -10.94 10.65 -7.55
C GLY A 13 -11.47 9.33 -8.13
N ALA A 14 -12.69 9.36 -8.66
CA ALA A 14 -13.26 8.22 -9.38
C ALA A 14 -12.40 7.81 -10.59
N LEU A 15 -11.94 8.79 -11.36
CA LEU A 15 -11.02 8.57 -12.48
C LEU A 15 -9.68 8.03 -12.00
N ALA A 16 -9.10 8.58 -10.94
CA ALA A 16 -7.85 8.09 -10.34
C ALA A 16 -7.97 6.64 -9.89
N GLY A 17 -9.08 6.27 -9.22
CA GLY A 17 -9.37 4.88 -8.84
C GLY A 17 -9.52 3.95 -10.04
N TRP A 18 -10.17 4.39 -11.10
CA TRP A 18 -10.29 3.63 -12.35
C TRP A 18 -8.95 3.39 -13.05
N LEU A 19 -8.07 4.41 -13.06
CA LEU A 19 -6.73 4.34 -13.64
C LEU A 19 -5.75 3.57 -12.75
N ALA A 20 -5.99 3.45 -11.46
CA ALA A 20 -5.11 2.72 -10.54
C ALA A 20 -4.96 1.25 -10.94
N VAL A 21 -6.02 0.62 -11.47
CA VAL A 21 -5.99 -0.80 -11.91
C VAL A 21 -4.95 -1.06 -13.01
N PRO A 22 -4.98 -0.37 -14.16
CA PRO A 22 -4.00 -0.62 -15.21
C PRO A 22 -2.58 -0.19 -14.80
N LEU A 23 -2.44 0.83 -13.96
CA LEU A 23 -1.15 1.26 -13.44
C LEU A 23 -0.55 0.22 -12.49
N ALA A 24 -1.33 -0.31 -11.56
CA ALA A 24 -0.90 -1.39 -10.68
C ALA A 24 -0.48 -2.63 -11.48
N GLY A 25 -1.18 -2.94 -12.57
CA GLY A 25 -0.87 -4.07 -13.46
C GLY A 25 0.55 -4.05 -14.04
N ARG A 26 1.21 -2.88 -14.10
CA ARG A 26 2.62 -2.76 -14.54
C ARG A 26 3.61 -3.31 -13.52
N TYR A 27 3.23 -3.36 -12.27
CA TYR A 27 4.05 -3.83 -11.14
C TYR A 27 3.72 -5.26 -10.71
N LEU A 28 2.63 -5.83 -11.26
CA LEU A 28 2.27 -7.21 -10.97
C LEU A 28 3.17 -8.17 -11.76
N PRO A 29 3.62 -9.29 -11.15
CA PRO A 29 4.32 -10.34 -11.86
C PRO A 29 3.43 -10.85 -13.00
N ARG A 30 3.95 -10.83 -14.22
CA ARG A 30 3.26 -11.51 -15.33
C ARG A 30 3.20 -12.99 -14.99
N ALA A 31 2.00 -13.58 -15.07
CA ALA A 31 1.88 -15.02 -15.02
C ALA A 31 2.80 -15.59 -16.11
N SER A 32 3.88 -16.24 -15.70
CA SER A 32 4.72 -16.99 -16.63
C SER A 32 3.79 -18.00 -17.30
N THR A 33 3.61 -17.87 -18.61
CA THR A 33 3.03 -18.93 -19.43
C THR A 33 3.77 -20.20 -19.03
N PRO A 34 3.08 -21.29 -18.64
CA PRO A 34 3.80 -22.52 -18.38
C PRO A 34 4.62 -22.81 -19.64
N ALA A 35 5.94 -22.80 -19.50
CA ALA A 35 6.82 -23.26 -20.56
C ALA A 35 6.33 -24.65 -20.90
N THR A 36 5.78 -24.79 -22.10
CA THR A 36 5.55 -26.12 -22.70
C THR A 36 6.90 -26.80 -22.59
N SER A 37 7.01 -27.70 -21.61
CA SER A 37 8.21 -28.50 -21.46
C SER A 37 8.35 -29.28 -22.74
N LEU A 38 9.21 -28.78 -23.64
CA LEU A 38 9.83 -29.63 -24.65
C LEU A 38 10.60 -30.68 -23.83
N VAL A 39 9.93 -31.80 -23.58
CA VAL A 39 10.56 -33.00 -23.07
C VAL A 39 11.63 -33.34 -24.11
N PRO A 40 12.93 -33.24 -23.78
CA PRO A 40 13.95 -33.72 -24.69
C PRO A 40 13.73 -35.23 -24.85
N PRO A 41 13.90 -35.79 -26.07
CA PRO A 41 13.76 -37.21 -26.29
C PRO A 41 14.69 -37.96 -25.33
N SER A 42 14.12 -38.93 -24.59
CA SER A 42 14.83 -39.78 -23.65
C SER A 42 16.06 -40.41 -24.28
N PRO A 43 17.25 -40.27 -23.68
CA PRO A 43 18.40 -41.05 -24.10
C PRO A 43 18.15 -42.53 -23.81
N SER A 44 18.54 -43.37 -24.74
CA SER A 44 18.48 -44.83 -24.69
C SER A 44 19.08 -45.40 -23.39
N PRO A 45 18.56 -46.50 -22.86
CA PRO A 45 19.01 -47.05 -21.58
C PRO A 45 20.46 -47.57 -21.68
N SER A 46 21.34 -47.00 -20.91
CA SER A 46 22.67 -47.55 -20.61
C SER A 46 22.61 -48.49 -19.41
N PRO A 47 23.48 -49.52 -19.33
CA PRO A 47 23.33 -50.58 -18.35
C PRO A 47 23.57 -50.14 -16.91
N SER A 48 22.79 -50.76 -16.03
CA SER A 48 22.64 -50.53 -14.62
C SER A 48 23.91 -50.56 -13.78
N VAL A 49 24.18 -49.45 -13.08
CA VAL A 49 25.04 -49.39 -11.88
C VAL A 49 24.15 -49.27 -10.65
N PRO A 50 24.36 -50.06 -9.58
CA PRO A 50 23.52 -49.96 -8.36
C PRO A 50 23.79 -48.65 -7.64
N VAL A 51 22.75 -47.81 -7.48
CA VAL A 51 22.81 -46.58 -6.69
C VAL A 51 22.35 -46.88 -5.27
N PRO A 52 23.08 -46.40 -4.23
CA PRO A 52 22.62 -46.52 -2.84
C PRO A 52 21.39 -45.67 -2.59
N SER A 53 20.51 -46.19 -1.73
CA SER A 53 19.21 -45.60 -1.37
C SER A 53 19.30 -44.15 -0.89
N PRO A 54 18.46 -43.23 -1.40
CA PRO A 54 18.41 -41.86 -0.90
C PRO A 54 17.73 -41.79 0.47
N SER A 55 18.35 -41.02 1.37
CA SER A 55 17.78 -40.62 2.66
C SER A 55 16.46 -39.86 2.47
N PRO A 56 15.52 -39.92 3.43
CA PRO A 56 14.22 -39.25 3.32
C PRO A 56 14.40 -37.72 3.24
N SER A 57 14.03 -37.15 2.11
CA SER A 57 14.00 -35.71 1.89
C SER A 57 12.85 -35.08 2.67
N VAL A 58 13.18 -34.12 3.54
CA VAL A 58 12.22 -33.24 4.21
C VAL A 58 11.43 -32.47 3.15
N PRO A 59 10.08 -32.46 3.17
CA PRO A 59 9.30 -31.70 2.21
C PRO A 59 9.51 -30.20 2.43
N VAL A 60 10.11 -29.51 1.49
CA VAL A 60 10.12 -28.04 1.43
C VAL A 60 8.73 -27.61 0.99
N PRO A 61 7.99 -26.80 1.77
CA PRO A 61 6.70 -26.30 1.34
C PRO A 61 6.87 -25.42 0.11
N SER A 62 6.30 -25.86 -1.00
CA SER A 62 6.29 -25.10 -2.26
C SER A 62 5.55 -23.78 -2.08
N SER A 63 6.14 -22.68 -2.53
CA SER A 63 5.59 -21.32 -2.45
C SER A 63 4.27 -21.13 -3.23
N SER A 64 3.76 -22.19 -3.84
CA SER A 64 2.51 -22.22 -4.60
C SER A 64 1.24 -22.15 -3.75
N ALA A 65 1.31 -22.43 -2.43
CA ALA A 65 0.13 -22.47 -1.58
C ALA A 65 -0.38 -21.07 -1.18
N VAL A 66 0.48 -20.06 -1.17
CA VAL A 66 0.12 -18.69 -0.78
C VAL A 66 -0.62 -17.96 -1.92
N GLY A 67 -0.32 -18.31 -3.18
CA GLY A 67 -1.03 -17.77 -4.35
C GLY A 67 -2.44 -18.34 -4.56
N ALA A 68 -2.75 -19.49 -3.97
CA ALA A 68 -4.04 -20.15 -4.14
C ALA A 68 -5.15 -19.58 -3.23
N ALA A 69 -4.81 -19.07 -2.05
CA ALA A 69 -5.79 -18.53 -1.11
C ALA A 69 -6.44 -17.19 -1.57
N VAL A 70 -5.79 -16.47 -2.50
CA VAL A 70 -6.33 -15.23 -3.10
C VAL A 70 -7.12 -15.51 -4.39
N ARG A 71 -7.08 -16.74 -4.92
CA ARG A 71 -7.66 -17.12 -6.22
C ARG A 71 -9.03 -17.81 -6.17
N THR A 72 -9.73 -17.83 -5.06
CA THR A 72 -11.09 -18.41 -4.99
C THR A 72 -12.19 -17.45 -5.44
N GLY A 73 -11.91 -16.62 -6.46
CA GLY A 73 -12.90 -15.88 -7.23
C GLY A 73 -12.89 -16.41 -8.65
N GLY A 74 -14.00 -17.03 -9.10
CA GLY A 74 -14.13 -17.62 -10.42
C GLY A 74 -13.87 -16.64 -11.57
N PRO A 75 -13.62 -17.13 -12.80
CA PRO A 75 -13.33 -16.31 -13.97
C PRO A 75 -14.55 -15.46 -14.32
N GLY A 76 -14.47 -14.14 -14.17
CA GLY A 76 -15.51 -13.26 -14.69
C GLY A 76 -15.87 -12.03 -13.88
N ARG A 77 -15.39 -11.85 -12.68
CA ARG A 77 -15.56 -10.60 -11.92
C ARG A 77 -14.21 -9.99 -11.61
N THR A 78 -13.91 -8.91 -12.31
CA THR A 78 -12.96 -7.91 -11.83
C THR A 78 -13.71 -7.01 -10.83
N PRO A 79 -13.80 -7.36 -9.52
CA PRO A 79 -14.45 -6.48 -8.54
C PRO A 79 -13.65 -5.19 -8.36
N GLY A 80 -12.48 -5.13 -9.03
CA GLY A 80 -11.52 -4.06 -8.86
C GLY A 80 -11.94 -2.70 -9.39
N ARG A 81 -12.51 -2.60 -10.60
CA ARG A 81 -12.67 -1.26 -11.20
C ARG A 81 -13.78 -0.45 -10.56
N VAL A 82 -14.98 -0.99 -10.44
CA VAL A 82 -16.13 -0.26 -9.84
C VAL A 82 -15.85 0.07 -8.38
N THR A 83 -15.34 -0.88 -7.62
CA THR A 83 -14.98 -0.66 -6.21
C THR A 83 -13.91 0.42 -6.07
N LEU A 84 -12.86 0.39 -6.89
CA LEU A 84 -11.78 1.37 -6.83
C LEU A 84 -12.21 2.75 -7.33
N THR A 85 -13.08 2.80 -8.31
CA THR A 85 -13.72 4.06 -8.73
C THR A 85 -14.48 4.69 -7.55
N ALA A 86 -15.26 3.90 -6.83
CA ALA A 86 -15.99 4.36 -5.64
C ALA A 86 -15.04 4.76 -4.51
N VAL A 87 -14.01 3.96 -4.23
CA VAL A 87 -12.99 4.30 -3.21
C VAL A 87 -12.27 5.59 -3.57
N GLY A 88 -11.86 5.76 -4.83
CA GLY A 88 -11.22 6.98 -5.31
C GLY A 88 -12.13 8.21 -5.12
N ALA A 89 -13.42 8.10 -5.45
CA ALA A 89 -14.39 9.17 -5.25
C ALA A 89 -14.52 9.54 -3.76
N VAL A 90 -14.61 8.55 -2.87
CA VAL A 90 -14.70 8.77 -1.42
C VAL A 90 -13.42 9.40 -0.87
N VAL A 91 -12.25 8.91 -1.27
CA VAL A 91 -10.95 9.45 -0.83
C VAL A 91 -10.82 10.92 -1.23
N PHE A 92 -11.04 11.23 -2.49
CA PHE A 92 -10.87 12.60 -2.99
C PHE A 92 -11.97 13.54 -2.51
N GLY A 93 -13.22 13.08 -2.51
CA GLY A 93 -14.34 13.85 -1.99
C GLY A 93 -14.18 14.17 -0.50
N GLY A 94 -13.73 13.19 0.29
CA GLY A 94 -13.42 13.37 1.71
C GLY A 94 -12.31 14.37 1.94
N LEU A 95 -11.18 14.26 1.20
CA LEU A 95 -10.06 15.22 1.29
C LEU A 95 -10.51 16.64 0.91
N ALA A 96 -11.27 16.78 -0.18
CA ALA A 96 -11.77 18.07 -0.63
C ALA A 96 -12.72 18.72 0.38
N ALA A 97 -13.59 17.90 0.99
CA ALA A 97 -14.55 18.39 1.99
C ALA A 97 -13.87 18.77 3.32
N ALA A 98 -12.88 17.96 3.76
CA ALA A 98 -12.17 18.20 5.02
C ALA A 98 -11.12 19.32 4.93
N ARG A 99 -10.55 19.57 3.75
CA ARG A 99 -9.43 20.52 3.53
C ARG A 99 -9.77 21.61 2.53
N ASP A 100 -11.01 22.06 2.57
CA ASP A 100 -11.46 23.19 1.75
C ASP A 100 -10.63 24.45 2.05
N GLY A 101 -10.03 25.02 1.01
CA GLY A 101 -9.19 26.22 1.13
C GLY A 101 -7.75 25.95 1.61
N ASP A 102 -7.38 24.72 1.95
CA ASP A 102 -6.00 24.38 2.30
C ASP A 102 -5.11 24.40 1.03
N PRO A 103 -4.05 25.24 0.98
CA PRO A 103 -3.15 25.30 -0.17
C PRO A 103 -2.38 23.99 -0.42
N ALA A 104 -2.32 23.08 0.57
CA ALA A 104 -1.71 21.76 0.44
C ALA A 104 -2.70 20.70 -0.11
N LEU A 105 -3.98 21.04 -0.35
CA LEU A 105 -4.98 20.10 -0.88
C LEU A 105 -4.50 19.36 -2.16
N PRO A 106 -3.87 20.02 -3.15
CA PRO A 106 -3.36 19.30 -4.32
C PRO A 106 -2.34 18.23 -3.97
N ALA A 107 -1.50 18.45 -2.94
CA ALA A 107 -0.55 17.44 -2.47
C ALA A 107 -1.27 16.22 -1.89
N TYR A 108 -2.29 16.41 -1.06
CA TYR A 108 -3.08 15.31 -0.50
C TYR A 108 -3.76 14.50 -1.59
N LEU A 109 -4.31 15.15 -2.62
CA LEU A 109 -4.96 14.47 -3.75
C LEU A 109 -3.96 13.65 -4.57
N LEU A 110 -2.76 14.21 -4.88
CA LEU A 110 -1.72 13.49 -5.60
C LEU A 110 -1.20 12.29 -4.81
N VAL A 111 -0.90 12.49 -3.53
CA VAL A 111 -0.48 11.40 -2.63
C VAL A 111 -1.58 10.34 -2.50
N GLY A 112 -2.85 10.76 -2.42
CA GLY A 112 -3.99 9.86 -2.41
C GLY A 112 -4.12 9.03 -3.69
N ALA A 113 -3.93 9.64 -4.87
CA ALA A 113 -3.94 8.93 -6.16
C ALA A 113 -2.84 7.86 -6.23
N ILE A 114 -1.61 8.22 -5.85
CA ILE A 114 -0.48 7.28 -5.81
C ILE A 114 -0.75 6.19 -4.76
N GLY A 115 -1.31 6.57 -3.61
CA GLY A 115 -1.70 5.67 -2.53
C GLY A 115 -2.70 4.59 -2.98
N LEU A 116 -3.67 4.91 -3.83
CA LEU A 116 -4.59 3.92 -4.40
C LEU A 116 -3.83 2.84 -5.21
N VAL A 117 -2.84 3.25 -5.99
CA VAL A 117 -2.00 2.31 -6.76
C VAL A 117 -1.15 1.47 -5.81
N LEU A 118 -0.50 2.10 -4.81
CA LEU A 118 0.32 1.42 -3.82
C LEU A 118 -0.48 0.39 -3.02
N ALA A 119 -1.70 0.72 -2.59
CA ALA A 119 -2.58 -0.20 -1.88
C ALA A 119 -2.90 -1.45 -2.72
N LEU A 120 -3.17 -1.27 -4.02
CA LEU A 120 -3.43 -2.40 -4.93
C LEU A 120 -2.22 -3.29 -5.12
N VAL A 121 -1.04 -2.70 -5.30
CA VAL A 121 0.20 -3.46 -5.47
C VAL A 121 0.55 -4.21 -4.19
N ASP A 122 0.39 -3.58 -3.03
CA ASP A 122 0.65 -4.23 -1.74
C ASP A 122 -0.32 -5.39 -1.47
N LEU A 123 -1.62 -5.20 -1.74
CA LEU A 123 -2.63 -6.26 -1.65
C LEU A 123 -2.33 -7.46 -2.56
N ALA A 124 -1.69 -7.22 -3.71
CA ALA A 124 -1.42 -8.27 -4.69
C ALA A 124 -0.05 -8.93 -4.49
N CYS A 125 0.97 -8.17 -4.10
CA CYS A 125 2.37 -8.60 -4.09
C CYS A 125 3.02 -8.60 -2.70
N LEU A 126 2.37 -8.02 -1.67
CA LEU A 126 2.96 -7.79 -0.34
C LEU A 126 4.30 -7.03 -0.42
N ARG A 127 4.41 -6.12 -1.38
CA ARG A 127 5.60 -5.31 -1.63
C ARG A 127 5.19 -3.93 -2.15
N LEU A 128 5.83 -2.90 -1.61
CA LEU A 128 5.67 -1.53 -2.05
C LEU A 128 6.81 -1.18 -3.02
N PRO A 129 6.52 -0.83 -4.30
CA PRO A 129 7.54 -0.42 -5.26
C PRO A 129 8.18 0.90 -4.84
N ASP A 130 9.50 0.91 -4.64
CA ASP A 130 10.26 2.09 -4.25
C ASP A 130 10.00 3.33 -5.14
N PRO A 131 9.90 3.22 -6.49
CA PRO A 131 9.65 4.40 -7.32
C PRO A 131 8.28 5.04 -7.06
N LEU A 132 7.24 4.26 -6.71
CA LEU A 132 5.93 4.82 -6.37
C LEU A 132 5.94 5.49 -4.99
N VAL A 133 6.64 4.90 -4.01
CA VAL A 133 6.81 5.52 -2.68
C VAL A 133 7.62 6.81 -2.80
N ALA A 134 8.70 6.82 -3.59
CA ALA A 134 9.48 8.02 -3.86
C ALA A 134 8.66 9.10 -4.57
N LEU A 135 7.80 8.71 -5.52
CA LEU A 135 6.88 9.64 -6.19
C LEU A 135 5.88 10.25 -5.20
N ALA A 136 5.29 9.45 -4.32
CA ALA A 136 4.39 9.94 -3.27
C ALA A 136 5.10 10.93 -2.33
N ALA A 137 6.33 10.60 -1.91
CA ALA A 137 7.15 11.47 -1.08
C ALA A 137 7.48 12.80 -1.80
N GLY A 138 7.88 12.73 -3.08
CA GLY A 138 8.17 13.91 -3.90
C GLY A 138 6.96 14.81 -4.11
N CYS A 139 5.79 14.24 -4.44
CA CYS A 139 4.54 14.99 -4.58
C CYS A 139 4.11 15.63 -3.24
N GLY A 140 4.23 14.88 -2.14
CA GLY A 140 3.95 15.40 -0.79
C GLY A 140 4.88 16.54 -0.41
N ALA A 141 6.19 16.36 -0.59
CA ALA A 141 7.21 17.38 -0.29
C ALA A 141 7.02 18.64 -1.13
N LEU A 142 6.85 18.49 -2.45
CA LEU A 142 6.63 19.61 -3.36
C LEU A 142 5.37 20.39 -2.99
N GLY A 143 4.26 19.70 -2.73
CA GLY A 143 3.01 20.35 -2.40
C GLY A 143 3.05 21.08 -1.06
N VAL A 144 3.66 20.48 -0.03
CA VAL A 144 3.88 21.15 1.27
C VAL A 144 4.81 22.34 1.12
N PHE A 145 5.87 22.21 0.31
CA PHE A 145 6.79 23.32 0.02
C PHE A 145 6.07 24.50 -0.66
N VAL A 146 5.24 24.21 -1.69
CA VAL A 146 4.44 25.23 -2.36
C VAL A 146 3.44 25.88 -1.40
N ALA A 147 2.77 25.07 -0.57
CA ALA A 147 1.85 25.59 0.45
C ALA A 147 2.58 26.51 1.44
N ALA A 148 3.78 26.15 1.88
CA ALA A 148 4.60 26.97 2.76
C ALA A 148 4.99 28.32 2.11
N LEU A 149 5.33 28.31 0.82
CA LEU A 149 5.64 29.54 0.07
C LEU A 149 4.42 30.44 -0.05
N VAL A 150 3.26 29.89 -0.38
CA VAL A 150 2.00 30.65 -0.57
C VAL A 150 1.53 31.27 0.75
N THR A 151 1.68 30.55 1.85
CA THR A 151 1.22 31.00 3.17
C THR A 151 2.26 31.74 3.99
N GLY A 152 3.52 31.72 3.57
CA GLY A 152 4.65 32.25 4.38
C GLY A 152 4.94 31.42 5.64
N ALA A 153 4.39 30.19 5.75
CA ALA A 153 4.45 29.37 6.97
C ALA A 153 5.71 28.48 7.02
N ALA A 154 6.88 29.08 7.20
CA ALA A 154 8.15 28.33 7.33
C ALA A 154 8.14 27.33 8.50
N GLY A 155 7.45 27.65 9.60
CA GLY A 155 7.27 26.73 10.73
C GLY A 155 6.49 25.47 10.35
N GLY A 156 5.52 25.57 9.44
CA GLY A 156 4.79 24.41 8.91
C GLY A 156 5.69 23.45 8.12
N LEU A 157 6.66 23.98 7.37
CA LEU A 157 7.64 23.16 6.67
C LEU A 157 8.54 22.39 7.62
N LEU A 158 8.97 23.03 8.71
CA LEU A 158 9.75 22.34 9.77
C LEU A 158 8.91 21.24 10.43
N ALA A 159 7.64 21.50 10.73
CA ALA A 159 6.74 20.51 11.28
C ALA A 159 6.52 19.32 10.30
N ALA A 160 6.41 19.58 9.01
CA ALA A 160 6.32 18.55 7.99
C ALA A 160 7.57 17.66 7.95
N LEU A 161 8.76 18.25 7.96
CA LEU A 161 10.03 17.52 8.01
C LEU A 161 10.18 16.71 9.30
N ALA A 162 9.82 17.31 10.43
CA ALA A 162 9.81 16.61 11.73
C ALA A 162 8.81 15.44 11.72
N GLY A 163 7.64 15.63 11.09
CA GLY A 163 6.64 14.59 10.91
C GLY A 163 7.15 13.42 10.08
N ALA A 164 7.84 13.69 8.98
CA ALA A 164 8.49 12.65 8.17
C ALA A 164 9.56 11.89 8.94
N ALA A 165 10.43 12.62 9.67
CA ALA A 165 11.51 12.02 10.47
C ALA A 165 10.96 11.18 11.62
N LEU A 166 9.93 11.66 12.31
CA LEU A 166 9.28 10.93 13.41
C LEU A 166 8.59 9.68 12.90
N SER A 167 7.84 9.78 11.78
CA SER A 167 7.19 8.62 11.16
C SER A 167 8.21 7.58 10.71
N PHE A 168 9.28 8.02 10.05
CA PHE A 168 10.38 7.13 9.69
C PHE A 168 10.97 6.43 10.93
N GLY A 169 11.30 7.19 11.96
CA GLY A 169 11.92 6.68 13.20
C GLY A 169 11.02 5.67 13.92
N CYS A 170 9.73 5.99 14.08
CA CYS A 170 8.76 5.10 14.72
C CYS A 170 8.61 3.77 13.93
N TYR A 171 8.42 3.85 12.62
CA TYR A 171 8.26 2.65 11.80
C TYR A 171 9.56 1.88 11.63
N ALA A 172 10.71 2.55 11.54
CA ALA A 172 12.02 1.89 11.52
C ALA A 172 12.27 1.14 12.84
N LEU A 173 11.95 1.76 13.98
CA LEU A 173 12.04 1.09 15.27
C LEU A 173 11.15 -0.15 15.33
N LEU A 174 9.89 -0.04 14.86
CA LEU A 174 8.99 -1.17 14.80
C LEU A 174 9.52 -2.27 13.85
N ALA A 175 10.14 -1.91 12.73
CA ALA A 175 10.68 -2.87 11.76
C ALA A 175 11.87 -3.67 12.30
N VAL A 176 12.70 -3.09 13.19
CA VAL A 176 13.87 -3.77 13.76
C VAL A 176 13.55 -4.56 15.03
N LEU A 177 12.32 -4.48 15.56
CA LEU A 177 11.93 -5.25 16.74
C LEU A 177 11.96 -6.76 16.44
N PRO A 178 12.46 -7.58 17.38
CA PRO A 178 12.44 -9.04 17.23
C PRO A 178 11.03 -9.57 16.96
N GLY A 179 10.88 -10.37 15.90
CA GLY A 179 9.57 -10.91 15.50
C GLY A 179 8.72 -9.97 14.63
N SER A 180 9.19 -8.76 14.36
CA SER A 180 8.52 -7.85 13.42
C SER A 180 8.49 -8.44 12.01
N ARG A 181 7.36 -8.24 11.33
CA ARG A 181 7.17 -8.58 9.92
C ARG A 181 6.92 -7.33 9.06
N LEU A 182 7.22 -6.16 9.62
CA LEU A 182 7.04 -4.89 8.94
C LEU A 182 8.06 -4.75 7.82
N GLY A 183 7.59 -4.52 6.60
CA GLY A 183 8.43 -4.30 5.43
C GLY A 183 9.11 -2.93 5.46
N PHE A 184 10.35 -2.85 4.95
CA PHE A 184 11.04 -1.55 4.84
C PHE A 184 10.32 -0.60 3.86
N GLY A 185 9.50 -1.12 2.96
CA GLY A 185 8.59 -0.34 2.13
C GLY A 185 7.57 0.45 2.93
N ASP A 186 7.02 -0.16 4.00
CA ASP A 186 6.06 0.48 4.91
C ASP A 186 6.72 1.62 5.69
N VAL A 187 7.99 1.45 6.09
CA VAL A 187 8.79 2.51 6.75
C VAL A 187 8.93 3.73 5.85
N LYS A 188 9.28 3.51 4.58
CA LYS A 188 9.41 4.58 3.59
C LYS A 188 8.06 5.26 3.31
N LEU A 189 6.98 4.46 3.21
CA LEU A 189 5.63 4.98 3.00
C LEU A 189 5.17 5.83 4.19
N ALA A 190 5.40 5.37 5.42
CA ALA A 190 5.07 6.13 6.63
C ALA A 190 5.82 7.47 6.67
N ALA A 191 7.10 7.49 6.31
CA ALA A 191 7.89 8.72 6.19
C ALA A 191 7.32 9.67 5.14
N ALA A 192 6.94 9.15 3.95
CA ALA A 192 6.35 9.94 2.88
C ALA A 192 5.02 10.60 3.30
N LEU A 193 4.18 9.85 4.03
CA LEU A 193 2.90 10.36 4.57
C LEU A 193 3.11 11.27 5.79
N GLY A 194 4.20 11.11 6.51
CA GLY A 194 4.58 11.97 7.63
C GLY A 194 4.80 13.43 7.23
N LEU A 195 5.18 13.71 5.97
CA LEU A 195 5.30 15.08 5.44
C LEU A 195 3.96 15.83 5.47
N PRO A 196 2.92 15.39 4.73
CA PRO A 196 1.64 16.08 4.72
C PRO A 196 0.92 16.03 6.07
N LEU A 197 1.08 14.97 6.87
CA LEU A 197 0.50 14.89 8.21
C LEU A 197 1.18 15.84 9.19
N GLY A 198 2.51 15.98 9.12
CA GLY A 198 3.25 16.96 9.93
C GLY A 198 2.90 18.40 9.56
N TRP A 199 2.63 18.70 8.29
CA TRP A 199 2.11 20.00 7.84
C TRP A 199 0.78 20.34 8.51
N LEU A 200 -0.14 19.35 8.63
CA LEU A 200 -1.42 19.52 9.31
C LEU A 200 -1.30 19.72 10.82
N GLY A 201 -0.19 19.30 11.40
CA GLY A 201 0.08 19.43 12.82
C GLY A 201 0.18 18.11 13.58
N TRP A 202 0.49 18.24 14.88
CA TRP A 202 0.81 17.08 15.73
C TRP A 202 -0.36 16.13 15.98
N SER A 203 -1.61 16.64 15.97
CA SER A 203 -2.82 15.81 16.11
C SER A 203 -2.98 14.87 14.89
N ALA A 204 -2.87 15.41 13.67
CA ALA A 204 -2.94 14.63 12.45
C ALA A 204 -1.81 13.59 12.40
N LEU A 205 -0.59 13.99 12.74
CA LEU A 205 0.55 13.10 12.78
C LEU A 205 0.36 11.95 13.77
N GLY A 206 -0.07 12.27 15.00
CA GLY A 206 -0.35 11.27 16.04
C GLY A 206 -1.43 10.27 15.60
N LEU A 207 -2.54 10.76 15.04
CA LEU A 207 -3.58 9.90 14.48
C LEU A 207 -3.04 9.03 13.34
N GLY A 208 -2.26 9.62 12.42
CA GLY A 208 -1.65 8.90 11.31
C GLY A 208 -0.65 7.83 11.72
N LEU A 209 -0.01 7.96 12.88
CA LEU A 209 0.85 6.93 13.46
C LEU A 209 0.06 5.82 14.17
N ILE A 210 -1.04 6.14 14.84
CA ILE A 210 -1.79 5.18 15.68
C ILE A 210 -2.84 4.42 14.86
N LEU A 211 -3.64 5.11 14.03
CA LEU A 211 -4.76 4.52 13.30
C LEU A 211 -4.37 3.31 12.43
N PRO A 212 -3.25 3.31 11.69
CA PRO A 212 -2.85 2.14 10.90
C PRO A 212 -2.74 0.86 11.73
N HIS A 213 -2.17 0.97 12.93
CA HIS A 213 -1.97 -0.18 13.82
C HIS A 213 -3.31 -0.67 14.39
N LEU A 214 -4.22 0.24 14.76
CA LEU A 214 -5.56 -0.12 15.22
C LEU A 214 -6.37 -0.79 14.10
N LEU A 215 -6.38 -0.20 12.91
CA LEU A 215 -7.09 -0.75 11.75
C LEU A 215 -6.57 -2.13 11.37
N ASN A 216 -5.26 -2.26 11.24
CA ASN A 216 -4.64 -3.55 10.94
C ASN A 216 -4.89 -4.58 12.04
N GLY A 217 -4.81 -4.17 13.31
CA GLY A 217 -5.11 -5.02 14.45
C GLY A 217 -6.54 -5.57 14.40
N VAL A 218 -7.53 -4.71 14.13
CA VAL A 218 -8.93 -5.13 13.96
C VAL A 218 -9.09 -6.10 12.80
N VAL A 219 -8.48 -5.82 11.64
CA VAL A 219 -8.53 -6.71 10.48
C VAL A 219 -7.90 -8.07 10.78
N VAL A 220 -6.71 -8.07 11.39
CA VAL A 220 -6.01 -9.31 11.77
C VAL A 220 -6.84 -10.12 12.76
N LEU A 221 -7.41 -9.50 13.81
CA LEU A 221 -8.26 -10.16 14.79
C LEU A 221 -9.53 -10.75 14.15
N ALA A 222 -10.18 -9.99 13.26
CA ALA A 222 -11.36 -10.47 12.54
C ALA A 222 -11.04 -11.67 11.64
N LEU A 223 -9.95 -11.63 10.91
CA LEU A 223 -9.50 -12.74 10.07
C LEU A 223 -9.11 -13.97 10.88
N LEU A 224 -8.49 -13.77 12.04
CA LEU A 224 -8.10 -14.85 12.95
C LEU A 224 -9.33 -15.48 13.62
N ALA A 225 -10.29 -14.65 14.08
CA ALA A 225 -11.55 -15.13 14.68
C ALA A 225 -12.38 -15.94 13.69
N THR A 226 -12.40 -15.53 12.42
CA THR A 226 -13.08 -16.25 11.34
C THR A 226 -12.26 -17.44 10.79
N ARG A 227 -11.09 -17.72 11.37
CA ARG A 227 -10.15 -18.79 10.95
C ARG A 227 -9.76 -18.73 9.47
N ARG A 228 -9.84 -17.56 8.85
CA ARG A 228 -9.46 -17.34 7.44
C ARG A 228 -7.95 -17.24 7.23
N VAL A 229 -7.22 -16.89 8.29
CA VAL A 229 -5.75 -16.77 8.29
C VAL A 229 -5.18 -17.47 9.52
N ARG A 230 -3.91 -17.85 9.45
CA ARG A 230 -3.14 -18.38 10.57
C ARG A 230 -2.27 -17.24 11.14
N ARG A 231 -1.74 -17.41 12.36
CA ARG A 231 -0.90 -16.42 13.04
C ARG A 231 0.41 -16.12 12.29
N ASP A 232 0.82 -17.03 11.42
CA ASP A 232 2.04 -16.93 10.59
C ASP A 232 1.78 -16.37 9.19
N THR A 233 0.51 -16.10 8.84
CA THR A 233 0.15 -15.55 7.53
C THR A 233 0.60 -14.10 7.42
N ALA A 234 1.40 -13.78 6.39
CA ALA A 234 1.76 -12.40 6.07
C ALA A 234 0.55 -11.66 5.50
N LEU A 235 0.25 -10.49 6.06
CA LEU A 235 -0.85 -9.64 5.62
C LEU A 235 -0.29 -8.29 5.14
N PRO A 236 -0.89 -7.68 4.10
CA PRO A 236 -0.46 -6.38 3.61
C PRO A 236 -0.76 -5.30 4.66
N PHE A 237 0.24 -4.49 5.00
CA PHE A 237 0.11 -3.41 5.97
C PHE A 237 -0.05 -2.03 5.31
N GLY A 238 0.44 -1.88 4.07
CA GLY A 238 0.34 -0.63 3.31
C GLY A 238 -1.06 -0.03 3.21
N PRO A 239 -2.11 -0.82 2.90
CA PRO A 239 -3.48 -0.30 2.89
C PRO A 239 -3.93 0.28 4.23
N ALA A 240 -3.52 -0.32 5.36
CA ALA A 240 -3.84 0.20 6.69
C ALA A 240 -3.14 1.54 6.95
N ILE A 241 -1.88 1.71 6.51
CA ILE A 241 -1.14 2.97 6.61
C ILE A 241 -1.87 4.07 5.81
N LEU A 242 -2.27 3.77 4.58
CA LEU A 242 -2.95 4.74 3.69
C LEU A 242 -4.32 5.14 4.22
N VAL A 243 -5.13 4.18 4.67
CA VAL A 243 -6.45 4.46 5.27
C VAL A 243 -6.30 5.22 6.58
N GLY A 244 -5.34 4.84 7.42
CA GLY A 244 -5.06 5.55 8.67
C GLY A 244 -4.63 6.99 8.45
N ALA A 245 -3.75 7.24 7.49
CA ALA A 245 -3.34 8.59 7.11
C ALA A 245 -4.51 9.42 6.54
N TRP A 246 -5.34 8.82 5.68
CA TRP A 246 -6.54 9.47 5.15
C TRP A 246 -7.51 9.87 6.26
N LEU A 247 -7.81 8.95 7.18
CA LEU A 247 -8.66 9.25 8.34
C LEU A 247 -8.04 10.32 9.23
N ALA A 248 -6.72 10.32 9.44
CA ALA A 248 -6.03 11.35 10.19
C ALA A 248 -6.22 12.75 9.57
N VAL A 249 -6.18 12.85 8.23
CA VAL A 249 -6.46 14.10 7.50
C VAL A 249 -7.92 14.55 7.68
N LEU A 250 -8.87 13.62 7.74
CA LEU A 250 -10.28 13.95 7.90
C LEU A 250 -10.65 14.37 9.33
N LEU A 251 -9.95 13.82 10.34
CA LEU A 251 -10.28 14.00 11.76
C LEU A 251 -9.48 15.13 12.43
N ALA A 252 -8.41 15.61 11.80
CA ALA A 252 -7.61 16.74 12.28
C ALA A 252 -8.05 18.06 11.67
#